data_256c4708a61b57d1fd36ffd5e9addcbb
#
_entry.id   256c4708a61b57d1fd36ffd5e9addcbb
#
_cell.length_a   1.000
_cell.length_b   1.000
_cell.length_c   1.000
_cell.angle_alpha   90.00
_cell.angle_beta   90.00
_cell.angle_gamma   90.00
#
_symmetry.space_group_name_H-M   'P 1'
#
loop_
_entity.id
_entity.type
_entity.pdbx_description
1 polymer ?
#
loop_
_entity_poly.entity_id
_entity_poly.type
_entity_poly.pdbx_seq_one_letter_code
_entity_poly.pdbx_strand_id
1 'polypeptide(L)'
;SLNCPFYACAGNHDYGTAKYDFQEGKLQLQLDYAKQNPNSRWKFPSKWYTVELPNAENPLVKIIVLDGSFWEGALTPQEKIEQRRFFKAELAKGTKAPWTWMVNHYPLFSETVDRGDNKQLIKEWGPQLQEHDISLAFAGHDHTLQHLQVEGYKPSFIVSGAGGARLYDCRVTERGFVNNQEFGFNHMHETP
;
A
#
# COMPACT_ATOMS: atom_id res chain seq x y z
N SER A 1 -17.36 13.86 11.68
CA SER A 1 -16.14 13.03 11.81
C SER A 1 -16.46 11.59 11.42
N LEU A 2 -15.60 10.95 10.67
CA LEU A 2 -15.75 9.54 10.32
C LEU A 2 -15.65 8.66 11.58
N ASN A 3 -16.60 7.76 11.75
CA ASN A 3 -16.60 6.82 12.89
C ASN A 3 -16.13 5.43 12.45
N CYS A 4 -14.91 5.35 11.90
CA CYS A 4 -14.30 4.11 11.43
C CYS A 4 -12.82 4.04 11.82
N PRO A 5 -12.21 2.86 11.86
CA PRO A 5 -10.77 2.72 12.03
C PRO A 5 -10.01 3.21 10.78
N PHE A 6 -8.81 3.70 10.99
CA PHE A 6 -7.86 4.09 9.96
C PHE A 6 -6.64 3.17 10.04
N TYR A 7 -6.46 2.32 9.07
CA TYR A 7 -5.31 1.42 8.96
C TYR A 7 -4.23 2.10 8.13
N ALA A 8 -3.09 2.40 8.75
CA ALA A 8 -2.00 3.15 8.12
C ALA A 8 -0.96 2.24 7.48
N CYS A 9 -0.36 2.70 6.38
CA CYS A 9 0.88 2.14 5.87
C CYS A 9 1.98 3.21 5.85
N ALA A 10 3.23 2.80 6.11
CA ALA A 10 4.36 3.70 6.11
C ALA A 10 4.69 4.21 4.71
N GLY A 11 4.95 5.52 4.61
CA GLY A 11 5.42 6.17 3.40
C GLY A 11 6.68 7.02 3.66
N ASN A 12 7.21 7.65 2.60
CA ASN A 12 8.45 8.42 2.70
C ASN A 12 8.37 9.57 3.72
N HIS A 13 7.24 10.22 3.84
CA HIS A 13 7.06 11.32 4.79
C HIS A 13 6.98 10.87 6.25
N ASP A 14 6.69 9.60 6.51
CA ASP A 14 6.73 9.02 7.86
C ASP A 14 8.16 8.79 8.35
N TYR A 15 9.09 8.61 7.43
CA TYR A 15 10.53 8.54 7.71
C TYR A 15 11.24 9.89 7.60
N GLY A 16 10.56 10.94 7.12
CA GLY A 16 11.18 12.10 6.55
C GLY A 16 11.65 11.82 5.12
N THR A 17 11.81 12.86 4.28
CA THR A 17 12.34 12.65 2.93
C THR A 17 13.81 12.30 3.02
N ALA A 18 14.19 11.10 2.63
CA ALA A 18 15.51 10.52 2.84
C ALA A 18 16.68 11.39 2.38
N LYS A 19 16.47 12.27 1.42
CA LYS A 19 17.51 13.13 0.87
C LYS A 19 17.71 14.44 1.65
N TYR A 20 16.64 14.94 2.30
CA TYR A 20 16.65 16.31 2.86
C TYR A 20 16.08 16.43 4.27
N ASP A 21 15.35 15.44 4.76
CA ASP A 21 14.60 15.54 6.02
C ASP A 21 14.36 14.16 6.67
N PHE A 22 15.35 13.27 6.59
CA PHE A 22 15.27 12.00 7.31
C PHE A 22 15.26 12.29 8.82
N GLN A 23 14.19 11.90 9.47
CA GLN A 23 14.00 12.05 10.91
C GLN A 23 13.98 10.67 11.57
N GLU A 24 15.10 10.28 12.12
CA GLU A 24 15.20 9.05 12.90
C GLU A 24 14.12 9.03 14.00
N GLY A 25 13.42 7.91 14.10
CA GLY A 25 12.37 7.74 15.10
C GLY A 25 11.00 8.34 14.78
N LYS A 26 10.85 9.12 13.71
CA LYS A 26 9.55 9.73 13.36
C LYS A 26 8.45 8.68 13.16
N LEU A 27 8.72 7.63 12.39
CA LEU A 27 7.78 6.51 12.24
C LEU A 27 7.54 5.79 13.57
N GLN A 28 8.61 5.61 14.37
CA GLN A 28 8.49 4.92 15.66
C GLN A 28 7.50 5.60 16.59
N LEU A 29 7.44 6.94 16.60
CA LEU A 29 6.46 7.69 17.39
C LEU A 29 5.01 7.36 17.01
N GLN A 30 4.74 7.12 15.73
CA GLN A 30 3.39 6.75 15.26
C GLN A 30 3.03 5.31 15.68
N LEU A 31 4.00 4.39 15.58
CA LEU A 31 3.84 3.01 16.04
C LEU A 31 3.63 2.95 17.56
N ASP A 32 4.40 3.71 18.31
CA ASP A 32 4.28 3.82 19.78
C ASP A 32 2.93 4.41 20.19
N TYR A 33 2.47 5.46 19.49
CA TYR A 33 1.14 6.02 19.72
C TYR A 33 0.04 4.98 19.50
N ALA A 34 0.07 4.24 18.41
CA ALA A 34 -0.91 3.20 18.12
C ALA A 34 -0.90 2.09 19.18
N LYS A 35 0.29 1.68 19.63
CA LYS A 35 0.47 0.68 20.70
C LYS A 35 -0.05 1.17 22.04
N GLN A 36 0.21 2.42 22.41
CA GLN A 36 -0.24 3.03 23.67
C GLN A 36 -1.75 3.34 23.68
N ASN A 37 -2.36 3.50 22.50
CA ASN A 37 -3.76 3.85 22.33
C ASN A 37 -4.53 2.80 21.52
N PRO A 38 -4.63 1.53 21.96
CA PRO A 38 -5.20 0.44 21.18
C PRO A 38 -6.68 0.66 20.82
N ASN A 39 -7.40 1.44 21.62
CA ASN A 39 -8.81 1.78 21.40
C ASN A 39 -9.00 3.01 20.50
N SER A 40 -7.93 3.69 20.09
CA SER A 40 -8.02 4.78 19.12
C SER A 40 -8.46 4.26 17.76
N ARG A 41 -8.96 5.15 16.90
CA ARG A 41 -9.27 4.82 15.51
C ARG A 41 -8.03 4.63 14.66
N TRP A 42 -6.89 5.16 15.08
CA TRP A 42 -5.61 5.02 14.39
C TRP A 42 -5.02 3.64 14.66
N LYS A 43 -4.90 2.83 13.60
CA LYS A 43 -4.39 1.47 13.63
C LYS A 43 -3.10 1.38 12.83
N PHE A 44 -1.97 1.27 13.51
CA PHE A 44 -0.65 1.13 12.92
C PHE A 44 0.19 0.18 13.77
N PRO A 45 -0.12 -1.13 13.75
CA PRO A 45 0.45 -2.09 14.69
C PRO A 45 1.94 -2.37 14.45
N SER A 46 2.39 -2.26 13.19
CA SER A 46 3.79 -2.47 12.78
C SER A 46 4.01 -1.93 11.36
N LYS A 47 5.26 -1.90 10.89
CA LYS A 47 5.62 -1.48 9.52
C LYS A 47 4.95 -2.33 8.44
N TRP A 48 4.70 -3.61 8.74
CA TRP A 48 3.92 -4.53 7.90
C TRP A 48 3.01 -5.39 8.80
N TYR A 49 1.81 -5.65 8.33
CA TYR A 49 0.80 -6.40 9.09
C TYR A 49 -0.33 -6.89 8.18
N THR A 50 -1.18 -7.75 8.71
CA THR A 50 -2.41 -8.20 8.06
C THR A 50 -3.61 -7.83 8.91
N VAL A 51 -4.70 -7.47 8.25
CA VAL A 51 -6.02 -7.29 8.87
C VAL A 51 -7.08 -7.96 8.03
N GLU A 52 -8.04 -8.61 8.68
CA GLU A 52 -9.22 -9.18 8.05
C GLU A 52 -10.46 -8.39 8.47
N LEU A 53 -11.21 -7.90 7.51
CA LEU A 53 -12.38 -7.03 7.74
C LEU A 53 -13.66 -7.69 7.23
N PRO A 54 -14.82 -7.45 7.89
CA PRO A 54 -14.99 -6.66 9.12
C PRO A 54 -14.42 -7.32 10.38
N ASN A 55 -14.18 -8.62 10.37
CA ASN A 55 -13.56 -9.39 11.46
C ASN A 55 -12.99 -10.72 10.92
N ALA A 56 -12.15 -11.38 11.72
CA ALA A 56 -11.47 -12.61 11.33
C ALA A 56 -12.38 -13.88 11.29
N GLU A 57 -13.58 -13.82 11.86
CA GLU A 57 -14.50 -14.96 11.85
C GLU A 57 -15.21 -15.09 10.50
N ASN A 58 -15.69 -13.97 9.98
CA ASN A 58 -16.37 -13.85 8.70
C ASN A 58 -15.76 -12.68 7.87
N PRO A 59 -14.52 -12.83 7.38
CA PRO A 59 -13.86 -11.75 6.65
C PRO A 59 -14.43 -11.65 5.23
N LEU A 60 -14.64 -10.42 4.77
CA LEU A 60 -14.91 -10.10 3.37
C LEU A 60 -13.60 -9.80 2.63
N VAL A 61 -12.66 -9.19 3.30
CA VAL A 61 -11.36 -8.86 2.71
C VAL A 61 -10.21 -9.14 3.68
N LYS A 62 -9.16 -9.75 3.18
CA LYS A 62 -7.84 -9.83 3.81
C LYS A 62 -6.95 -8.75 3.22
N ILE A 63 -6.47 -7.85 4.05
CA ILE A 63 -5.57 -6.75 3.64
C ILE A 63 -4.18 -7.02 4.20
N ILE A 64 -3.19 -7.14 3.31
CA ILE A 64 -1.77 -7.30 3.66
C ILE A 64 -1.10 -5.96 3.42
N VAL A 65 -0.71 -5.28 4.50
CA VAL A 65 -0.03 -3.99 4.47
C VAL A 65 1.48 -4.22 4.50
N LEU A 66 2.20 -3.58 3.59
CA LEU A 66 3.65 -3.69 3.42
C LEU A 66 4.30 -2.30 3.42
N ASP A 67 5.56 -2.26 3.82
CA ASP A 67 6.38 -1.06 3.73
C ASP A 67 7.26 -1.10 2.48
N GLY A 68 6.97 -0.24 1.52
CA GLY A 68 7.69 -0.12 0.25
C GLY A 68 8.93 0.77 0.29
N SER A 69 9.37 1.23 1.46
CA SER A 69 10.46 2.20 1.60
C SER A 69 11.86 1.56 1.45
N PHE A 70 12.04 0.70 0.43
CA PHE A 70 13.27 -0.05 0.22
C PHE A 70 14.46 0.81 -0.17
N TRP A 71 14.24 1.86 -0.97
CA TRP A 71 15.31 2.72 -1.49
C TRP A 71 15.58 3.93 -0.61
N GLU A 72 14.70 4.25 0.29
CA GLU A 72 14.84 5.39 1.21
C GLU A 72 15.78 5.09 2.39
N GLY A 73 16.26 3.86 2.50
CA GLY A 73 17.06 3.43 3.65
C GLY A 73 16.27 3.22 4.94
N ALA A 74 14.97 3.36 4.87
CA ALA A 74 14.05 3.29 6.00
C ALA A 74 13.94 1.89 6.62
N LEU A 75 14.10 0.85 5.79
CA LEU A 75 14.16 -0.54 6.24
C LEU A 75 15.61 -1.04 6.27
N THR A 76 15.99 -1.62 7.40
CA THR A 76 17.26 -2.33 7.52
C THR A 76 17.28 -3.57 6.62
N PRO A 77 18.47 -4.11 6.28
CA PRO A 77 18.58 -5.37 5.55
C PRO A 77 17.80 -6.53 6.21
N GLN A 78 17.83 -6.59 7.54
CA GLN A 78 17.12 -7.61 8.30
C GLN A 78 15.60 -7.45 8.18
N GLU A 79 15.09 -6.24 8.34
CA GLU A 79 13.65 -5.93 8.17
C GLU A 79 13.14 -6.27 6.77
N LYS A 80 13.93 -6.01 5.72
CA LYS A 80 13.58 -6.42 4.34
C LYS A 80 13.43 -7.95 4.21
N ILE A 81 14.31 -8.71 4.86
CA ILE A 81 14.23 -10.18 4.88
C ILE A 81 12.99 -10.64 5.66
N GLU A 82 12.73 -10.05 6.81
CA GLU A 82 11.58 -10.38 7.67
C GLU A 82 10.26 -10.07 6.98
N GLN A 83 10.13 -8.89 6.36
CA GLN A 83 8.95 -8.52 5.60
C GLN A 83 8.69 -9.46 4.42
N ARG A 84 9.73 -9.86 3.69
CA ARG A 84 9.62 -10.82 2.60
C ARG A 84 9.12 -12.19 3.09
N ARG A 85 9.62 -12.66 4.23
CA ARG A 85 9.16 -13.90 4.87
C ARG A 85 7.71 -13.76 5.33
N PHE A 86 7.37 -12.65 5.95
CA PHE A 86 6.00 -12.34 6.38
C PHE A 86 5.04 -12.38 5.19
N PHE A 87 5.33 -11.66 4.11
CA PHE A 87 4.46 -11.61 2.94
C PHE A 87 4.20 -12.99 2.35
N LYS A 88 5.25 -13.78 2.13
CA LYS A 88 5.12 -15.16 1.66
C LYS A 88 4.31 -16.05 2.63
N ALA A 89 4.53 -15.93 3.91
CA ALA A 89 3.80 -16.68 4.92
C ALA A 89 2.32 -16.30 4.96
N GLU A 90 1.99 -15.00 4.84
CA GLU A 90 0.60 -14.54 4.81
C GLU A 90 -0.16 -15.03 3.56
N LEU A 91 0.49 -15.06 2.42
CA LEU A 91 -0.10 -15.61 1.20
C LEU A 91 -0.30 -17.12 1.30
N ALA A 92 0.66 -17.85 1.88
CA ALA A 92 0.59 -19.29 2.06
C ALA A 92 -0.48 -19.74 3.09
N LYS A 93 -0.80 -18.92 4.08
CA LYS A 93 -1.85 -19.22 5.08
C LYS A 93 -3.25 -19.33 4.46
N GLY A 94 -3.46 -18.72 3.29
CA GLY A 94 -4.80 -18.57 2.76
C GLY A 94 -5.71 -17.65 3.62
N THR A 95 -6.97 -17.59 3.27
CA THR A 95 -8.00 -16.85 4.02
C THR A 95 -9.38 -17.39 3.67
N LYS A 96 -10.36 -17.12 4.54
CA LYS A 96 -11.78 -17.31 4.23
C LYS A 96 -12.36 -16.12 3.45
N ALA A 97 -11.65 -15.00 3.43
CA ALA A 97 -12.10 -13.81 2.70
C ALA A 97 -12.10 -14.07 1.19
N PRO A 98 -13.17 -13.71 0.48
CA PRO A 98 -13.22 -13.80 -0.98
C PRO A 98 -12.22 -12.88 -1.68
N TRP A 99 -11.78 -11.82 -0.99
CA TRP A 99 -10.88 -10.82 -1.55
C TRP A 99 -9.58 -10.74 -0.74
N THR A 100 -8.45 -10.66 -1.44
CA THR A 100 -7.15 -10.36 -0.84
C THR A 100 -6.59 -9.11 -1.50
N TRP A 101 -6.24 -8.11 -0.67
CA TRP A 101 -5.63 -6.85 -1.12
C TRP A 101 -4.22 -6.72 -0.56
N MET A 102 -3.34 -6.18 -1.36
CA MET A 102 -2.04 -5.69 -0.94
C MET A 102 -2.08 -4.17 -0.87
N VAL A 103 -1.56 -3.60 0.20
CA VAL A 103 -1.47 -2.15 0.40
C VAL A 103 -0.04 -1.77 0.73
N ASN A 104 0.49 -0.78 0.04
CA ASN A 104 1.75 -0.15 0.35
C ASN A 104 1.74 1.31 -0.13
N HIS A 105 2.72 2.11 0.28
CA HIS A 105 2.74 3.54 -0.07
C HIS A 105 3.09 3.79 -1.54
N TYR A 106 4.05 3.07 -2.10
CA TYR A 106 4.59 3.33 -3.43
C TYR A 106 3.96 2.43 -4.49
N PRO A 107 3.49 2.97 -5.63
CA PRO A 107 2.94 2.13 -6.69
C PRO A 107 4.02 1.22 -7.32
N LEU A 108 3.62 -0.01 -7.66
CA LEU A 108 4.42 -0.88 -8.51
C LEU A 108 4.38 -0.39 -9.95
N PHE A 109 3.17 -0.07 -10.41
CA PHE A 109 2.90 0.44 -11.75
C PHE A 109 2.23 1.80 -11.66
N SER A 110 2.70 2.74 -12.49
CA SER A 110 2.18 4.10 -12.50
C SER A 110 2.40 4.76 -13.86
N GLU A 111 1.45 5.57 -14.27
CA GLU A 111 1.53 6.40 -15.48
C GLU A 111 2.05 7.81 -15.19
N THR A 112 2.53 8.07 -13.99
CA THR A 112 3.14 9.36 -13.66
C THR A 112 4.41 9.58 -14.48
N VAL A 113 4.51 10.73 -15.14
CA VAL A 113 5.57 11.01 -16.14
C VAL A 113 6.98 10.88 -15.58
N ASP A 114 7.22 11.49 -14.41
CA ASP A 114 8.56 11.57 -13.81
C ASP A 114 8.94 10.34 -12.97
N ARG A 115 8.01 9.41 -12.73
CA ARG A 115 8.21 8.25 -11.87
C ARG A 115 8.04 6.94 -12.62
N GLY A 116 6.83 6.70 -13.17
CA GLY A 116 6.51 5.49 -13.91
C GLY A 116 6.56 4.23 -13.05
N ASP A 117 6.78 3.10 -13.70
CA ASP A 117 6.81 1.79 -13.09
C ASP A 117 8.01 1.61 -12.16
N ASN A 118 7.77 1.13 -10.95
CA ASN A 118 8.78 0.91 -9.94
C ASN A 118 9.46 -0.46 -10.09
N LYS A 119 10.55 -0.49 -10.85
CA LYS A 119 11.29 -1.73 -11.16
C LYS A 119 11.76 -2.48 -9.92
N GLN A 120 12.06 -1.77 -8.82
CA GLN A 120 12.52 -2.41 -7.58
C GLN A 120 11.37 -3.15 -6.89
N LEU A 121 10.20 -2.54 -6.74
CA LEU A 121 9.03 -3.19 -6.15
C LEU A 121 8.47 -4.30 -7.05
N ILE A 122 8.49 -4.08 -8.36
CA ILE A 122 8.10 -5.13 -9.32
C ILE A 122 9.00 -6.36 -9.17
N LYS A 123 10.31 -6.18 -9.04
CA LYS A 123 11.25 -7.28 -8.79
C LYS A 123 11.00 -7.96 -7.44
N GLU A 124 10.65 -7.19 -6.42
CA GLU A 124 10.49 -7.68 -5.04
C GLU A 124 9.18 -8.44 -4.84
N TRP A 125 8.06 -7.89 -5.33
CA TRP A 125 6.72 -8.40 -5.05
C TRP A 125 5.97 -8.92 -6.27
N GLY A 126 6.43 -8.56 -7.48
CA GLY A 126 5.80 -8.95 -8.72
C GLY A 126 5.53 -10.46 -8.85
N PRO A 127 6.51 -11.35 -8.54
CA PRO A 127 6.28 -12.79 -8.60
C PRO A 127 5.09 -13.24 -7.73
N GLN A 128 4.94 -12.70 -6.50
CA GLN A 128 3.83 -13.05 -5.63
C GLN A 128 2.49 -12.56 -6.18
N LEU A 129 2.46 -11.38 -6.83
CA LEU A 129 1.25 -10.83 -7.46
C LEU A 129 0.84 -11.60 -8.73
N GLN A 130 1.76 -12.32 -9.35
CA GLN A 130 1.49 -13.20 -10.49
C GLN A 130 1.01 -14.60 -10.06
N GLU A 131 1.58 -15.13 -8.97
CA GLU A 131 1.35 -16.49 -8.50
C GLU A 131 0.09 -16.63 -7.64
N HIS A 132 -0.18 -15.64 -6.76
CA HIS A 132 -1.26 -15.71 -5.79
C HIS A 132 -2.52 -14.92 -6.23
N ASP A 133 -3.66 -15.28 -5.63
CA ASP A 133 -4.95 -14.63 -5.89
C ASP A 133 -5.09 -13.35 -5.06
N ILE A 134 -4.35 -12.32 -5.46
CA ILE A 134 -4.47 -10.97 -4.93
C ILE A 134 -5.37 -10.20 -5.92
N SER A 135 -6.46 -9.63 -5.42
CA SER A 135 -7.45 -8.93 -6.24
C SER A 135 -7.05 -7.50 -6.56
N LEU A 136 -6.48 -6.81 -5.57
CA LEU A 136 -6.11 -5.40 -5.69
C LEU A 136 -4.74 -5.14 -5.06
N ALA A 137 -3.95 -4.28 -5.71
CA ALA A 137 -2.73 -3.71 -5.17
C ALA A 137 -2.91 -2.18 -5.07
N PHE A 138 -3.03 -1.68 -3.83
CA PHE A 138 -3.23 -0.26 -3.54
C PHE A 138 -1.93 0.45 -3.23
N ALA A 139 -1.82 1.67 -3.74
CA ALA A 139 -0.73 2.59 -3.43
C ALA A 139 -1.20 4.05 -3.36
N GLY A 140 -0.35 4.90 -2.79
CA GLY A 140 -0.45 6.35 -2.82
C GLY A 140 0.76 6.95 -3.52
N HIS A 141 1.51 7.83 -2.85
CA HIS A 141 2.78 8.42 -3.26
C HIS A 141 2.73 9.26 -4.54
N ASP A 142 2.25 8.72 -5.62
CA ASP A 142 2.02 9.44 -6.86
C ASP A 142 0.70 10.19 -6.75
N HIS A 143 0.76 11.51 -6.83
CA HIS A 143 -0.38 12.39 -6.58
C HIS A 143 -1.35 12.40 -7.76
N THR A 144 -2.02 11.27 -7.94
CA THR A 144 -2.96 11.00 -9.04
C THR A 144 -4.00 9.99 -8.59
N LEU A 145 -5.04 9.79 -9.39
CA LEU A 145 -5.94 8.65 -9.29
C LEU A 145 -5.73 7.75 -10.50
N GLN A 146 -5.38 6.49 -10.26
CA GLN A 146 -5.19 5.53 -11.34
C GLN A 146 -5.83 4.19 -11.00
N HIS A 147 -6.36 3.52 -12.03
CA HIS A 147 -6.81 2.13 -11.96
C HIS A 147 -6.25 1.41 -13.19
N LEU A 148 -5.19 0.66 -13.01
CA LEU A 148 -4.45 0.03 -14.08
C LEU A 148 -4.62 -1.50 -14.08
N GLN A 149 -4.73 -2.06 -15.28
CA GLN A 149 -4.58 -3.49 -15.55
C GLN A 149 -3.25 -3.70 -16.27
N VAL A 150 -2.44 -4.59 -15.77
CA VAL A 150 -1.09 -4.84 -16.31
C VAL A 150 -1.00 -6.28 -16.77
N GLU A 151 -0.66 -6.47 -18.04
CA GLU A 151 -0.52 -7.79 -18.64
C GLU A 151 0.44 -8.68 -17.83
N GLY A 152 0.04 -9.94 -17.60
CA GLY A 152 0.80 -10.90 -16.81
C GLY A 152 0.58 -10.78 -15.29
N TYR A 153 -0.27 -9.87 -14.82
CA TYR A 153 -0.63 -9.73 -13.41
C TYR A 153 -2.12 -9.95 -13.18
N LYS A 154 -2.46 -10.61 -12.07
CA LYS A 154 -3.85 -10.87 -11.68
C LYS A 154 -4.53 -9.64 -11.06
N PRO A 155 -3.90 -8.90 -10.12
CA PRO A 155 -4.56 -7.79 -9.46
C PRO A 155 -4.75 -6.58 -10.36
N SER A 156 -5.79 -5.79 -10.07
CA SER A 156 -5.85 -4.39 -10.46
C SER A 156 -4.92 -3.56 -9.60
N PHE A 157 -4.24 -2.60 -10.21
CA PHE A 157 -3.35 -1.67 -9.52
C PHE A 157 -4.04 -0.32 -9.34
N ILE A 158 -4.22 0.08 -8.09
CA ILE A 158 -4.89 1.33 -7.73
C ILE A 158 -3.87 2.31 -7.16
N VAL A 159 -3.77 3.49 -7.76
CA VAL A 159 -3.07 4.63 -7.16
C VAL A 159 -4.09 5.62 -6.64
N SER A 160 -4.11 5.84 -5.34
CA SER A 160 -5.02 6.75 -4.62
C SER A 160 -4.22 7.83 -3.91
N GLY A 161 -3.45 8.60 -4.68
CA GLY A 161 -2.54 9.61 -4.16
C GLY A 161 -3.02 11.06 -4.29
N ALA A 162 -4.20 11.30 -4.87
CA ALA A 162 -4.73 12.64 -5.14
C ALA A 162 -5.45 13.30 -3.93
N GLY A 163 -5.03 13.01 -2.71
CA GLY A 163 -5.71 13.43 -1.48
C GLY A 163 -5.50 14.90 -1.05
N GLY A 164 -4.84 15.75 -1.88
CA GLY A 164 -4.73 17.17 -1.58
C GLY A 164 -3.36 17.82 -1.84
N ALA A 165 -2.30 17.06 -2.09
CA ALA A 165 -1.03 17.60 -2.54
C ALA A 165 -1.05 17.90 -4.06
N ARG A 166 -0.11 18.73 -4.55
CA ARG A 166 -0.01 19.05 -5.99
C ARG A 166 -0.07 17.79 -6.84
N LEU A 167 -0.97 17.75 -7.80
CA LEU A 167 -1.12 16.64 -8.74
C LEU A 167 0.08 16.55 -9.70
N TYR A 168 0.41 15.34 -10.13
CA TYR A 168 1.51 15.05 -11.04
C TYR A 168 1.01 14.80 -12.46
N ASP A 169 1.84 15.11 -13.44
CA ASP A 169 1.53 14.83 -14.83
C ASP A 169 1.56 13.33 -15.12
N CYS A 170 0.61 12.88 -15.92
CA CYS A 170 0.47 11.49 -16.33
C CYS A 170 0.53 11.34 -17.85
N ARG A 171 1.00 10.16 -18.28
CA ARG A 171 0.93 9.73 -19.67
C ARG A 171 -0.47 9.22 -20.00
N VAL A 172 -0.85 9.35 -21.25
CA VAL A 172 -1.99 8.60 -21.80
C VAL A 172 -1.59 7.12 -21.88
N THR A 173 -2.50 6.23 -21.49
CA THR A 173 -2.22 4.80 -21.44
C THR A 173 -3.42 3.96 -21.88
N GLU A 174 -3.14 2.77 -22.40
CA GLU A 174 -4.13 1.73 -22.64
C GLU A 174 -4.30 0.79 -21.44
N ARG A 175 -3.48 0.96 -20.37
CA ARG A 175 -3.53 0.13 -19.18
C ARG A 175 -4.73 0.40 -18.27
N GLY A 176 -5.49 1.47 -18.51
CA GLY A 176 -6.71 1.75 -17.75
C GLY A 176 -6.99 3.22 -17.51
N PHE A 177 -7.63 3.52 -16.37
CA PHE A 177 -8.04 4.87 -15.99
C PHE A 177 -6.91 5.64 -15.33
N VAL A 178 -6.75 6.90 -15.72
CA VAL A 178 -5.82 7.85 -15.09
C VAL A 178 -6.51 9.22 -14.98
N ASN A 179 -6.46 9.81 -13.78
CA ASN A 179 -6.91 11.19 -13.54
C ASN A 179 -5.87 11.95 -12.71
N ASN A 180 -5.39 13.05 -13.26
CA ASN A 180 -4.46 13.98 -12.64
C ASN A 180 -4.98 15.44 -12.66
N GLN A 181 -6.29 15.61 -12.85
CA GLN A 181 -6.95 16.92 -12.92
C GLN A 181 -7.73 17.25 -11.65
N GLU A 182 -8.11 16.24 -10.88
CA GLU A 182 -8.98 16.41 -9.73
C GLU A 182 -8.40 15.73 -8.48
N PHE A 183 -8.66 16.33 -7.33
CA PHE A 183 -8.44 15.69 -6.03
C PHE A 183 -9.54 14.69 -5.73
N GLY A 184 -9.18 13.61 -5.04
CA GLY A 184 -10.15 12.59 -4.71
C GLY A 184 -9.56 11.42 -3.94
N PHE A 185 -10.38 10.39 -3.79
CA PHE A 185 -10.04 9.12 -3.16
C PHE A 185 -10.80 7.98 -3.82
N ASN A 186 -10.37 6.76 -3.60
CA ASN A 186 -11.07 5.56 -4.07
C ASN A 186 -12.01 5.05 -2.98
N HIS A 187 -13.27 4.83 -3.34
CA HIS A 187 -14.26 4.14 -2.51
C HIS A 187 -14.49 2.75 -3.09
N MET A 188 -14.22 1.71 -2.27
CA MET A 188 -14.44 0.32 -2.66
C MET A 188 -15.71 -0.19 -2.00
N HIS A 189 -16.53 -0.89 -2.77
CA HIS A 189 -17.73 -1.55 -2.29
C HIS A 189 -17.65 -3.02 -2.66
N GLU A 190 -17.52 -3.87 -1.65
CA GLU A 190 -17.45 -5.31 -1.81
C GLU A 190 -18.77 -5.95 -1.36
N THR A 191 -19.26 -6.85 -2.17
CA THR A 191 -20.40 -7.70 -1.84
C THR A 191 -19.96 -9.15 -1.69
N PRO A 192 -20.58 -9.90 -0.79
CA PRO A 192 -20.28 -11.33 -0.61
C PRO A 192 -20.43 -12.14 -1.89
#